data_150640f394e18857ff323fd8ef3a132b
#
_entry.id   150640f394e18857ff323fd8ef3a132b
#
_cell.length_a   1.000
_cell.length_b   1.000
_cell.length_c   1.000
_cell.angle_alpha   90.00
_cell.angle_beta   90.00
_cell.angle_gamma   90.00
#
_symmetry.space_group_name_H-M   'P 1'
#
loop_
_entity.id
_entity.type
_entity.pdbx_description
1 polymer ?
#
loop_
_entity_poly.entity_id
_entity_poly.type
_entity_poly.pdbx_seq_one_letter_code
_entity_poly.pdbx_strand_id
1 'polypeptide(L)'
;DEWWNALCLTTRKLFANCGITPDQISGISFCSQMQGIVLVDKNGVPVHRAMSYMDQRAKEQLKKGMANGVQIAGANIATLIPSLIITGAVAASVKDPVWKYKWIEDNEPENFARAYKWLDAKEYIICRMTDKFIMTRDSAFATLIYDIRKGKGCWSETICKKLGVNTAHLAD
;
A
#
# COMPACT_ATOMS: atom_id res chain seq x y z
N ASP A 1 10.95 -12.52 -2.48
CA ASP A 1 10.75 -13.81 -1.76
C ASP A 1 11.38 -13.88 -0.36
N GLU A 2 12.21 -12.91 0.03
CA GLU A 2 12.87 -12.90 1.35
C GLU A 2 11.86 -12.97 2.51
N TRP A 3 10.80 -12.16 2.45
CA TRP A 3 9.74 -12.17 3.49
C TRP A 3 8.99 -13.49 3.55
N TRP A 4 8.66 -14.06 2.39
CA TRP A 4 8.00 -15.36 2.31
C TRP A 4 8.87 -16.48 2.87
N ASN A 5 10.13 -16.49 2.49
CA ASN A 5 11.09 -17.49 2.97
C ASN A 5 11.32 -17.36 4.49
N ALA A 6 11.42 -16.14 5.01
CA ALA A 6 11.55 -15.89 6.44
C ALA A 6 10.30 -16.36 7.20
N LEU A 7 9.08 -16.08 6.69
CA LEU A 7 7.84 -16.56 7.27
C LEU A 7 7.81 -18.08 7.32
N CYS A 8 8.08 -18.75 6.21
CA CYS A 8 8.10 -20.23 6.14
C CYS A 8 9.13 -20.84 7.12
N LEU A 9 10.33 -20.26 7.18
CA LEU A 9 11.37 -20.75 8.08
C LEU A 9 10.98 -20.59 9.55
N THR A 10 10.49 -19.42 9.93
CA THR A 10 10.09 -19.15 11.32
C THR A 10 8.89 -19.97 11.74
N THR A 11 7.92 -20.19 10.86
CA THR A 11 6.76 -21.04 11.13
C THR A 11 7.19 -22.51 11.35
N ARG A 12 8.08 -23.03 10.53
CA ARG A 12 8.62 -24.41 10.75
C ARG A 12 9.35 -24.53 12.08
N LYS A 13 10.18 -23.55 12.44
CA LYS A 13 10.86 -23.52 13.73
C LYS A 13 9.87 -23.45 14.90
N LEU A 14 8.82 -22.62 14.77
CA LEU A 14 7.77 -22.52 15.78
C LEU A 14 7.09 -23.86 16.00
N PHE A 15 6.69 -24.55 14.94
CA PHE A 15 6.05 -25.87 15.04
C PHE A 15 6.95 -26.90 15.72
N ALA A 16 8.22 -26.97 15.31
CA ALA A 16 9.20 -27.87 15.91
C ALA A 16 9.42 -27.58 17.40
N ASN A 17 9.51 -26.30 17.78
CA ASN A 17 9.75 -25.91 19.17
C ASN A 17 8.54 -26.12 20.09
N CYS A 18 7.33 -25.99 19.55
CA CYS A 18 6.09 -26.13 20.31
C CYS A 18 5.50 -27.55 20.25
N GLY A 19 6.05 -28.43 19.42
CA GLY A 19 5.52 -29.78 19.24
C GLY A 19 4.12 -29.82 18.62
N ILE A 20 3.75 -28.79 17.84
CA ILE A 20 2.45 -28.67 17.16
C ILE A 20 2.57 -29.04 15.68
N THR A 21 1.46 -29.50 15.12
CA THR A 21 1.35 -29.88 13.70
C THR A 21 0.44 -28.91 12.94
N PRO A 22 0.57 -28.78 11.61
CA PRO A 22 -0.24 -27.83 10.81
C PRO A 22 -1.76 -28.05 10.95
N ASP A 23 -2.21 -29.27 11.12
CA ASP A 23 -3.63 -29.65 11.27
C ASP A 23 -4.25 -29.13 12.58
N GLN A 24 -3.44 -28.75 13.56
CA GLN A 24 -3.89 -28.14 14.81
C GLN A 24 -4.11 -26.62 14.67
N ILE A 25 -3.78 -26.00 13.53
CA ILE A 25 -3.94 -24.57 13.29
C ILE A 25 -5.29 -24.29 12.66
N SER A 26 -6.16 -23.64 13.42
CA SER A 26 -7.51 -23.28 12.99
C SER A 26 -7.59 -21.98 12.19
N GLY A 27 -6.58 -21.11 12.30
CA GLY A 27 -6.59 -19.82 11.60
C GLY A 27 -5.29 -19.06 11.76
N ILE A 28 -5.07 -18.11 10.85
CA ILE A 28 -3.91 -17.22 10.83
C ILE A 28 -4.42 -15.78 10.76
N SER A 29 -3.84 -14.90 11.57
CA SER A 29 -4.07 -13.47 11.52
C SER A 29 -2.75 -12.74 11.37
N PHE A 30 -2.80 -11.53 10.79
CA PHE A 30 -1.59 -10.77 10.45
C PHE A 30 -1.59 -9.41 11.13
N CYS A 31 -0.41 -9.03 11.62
CA CYS A 31 -0.06 -7.68 11.99
C CYS A 31 1.28 -7.35 11.33
N SER A 32 1.37 -6.20 10.68
CA SER A 32 2.61 -5.78 10.01
C SER A 32 2.76 -4.25 10.03
N GLN A 33 3.88 -3.77 9.50
CA GLN A 33 4.01 -2.35 9.17
C GLN A 33 2.90 -1.93 8.20
N MET A 34 2.52 -0.66 8.26
CA MET A 34 1.65 0.00 7.28
C MET A 34 2.42 1.04 6.49
N GLN A 35 1.79 1.63 5.47
CA GLN A 35 2.41 2.63 4.59
C GLN A 35 3.59 2.10 3.75
N GLY A 36 3.71 0.78 3.61
CA GLY A 36 4.55 0.16 2.60
C GLY A 36 3.89 0.17 1.23
N ILE A 37 4.65 -0.25 0.22
CA ILE A 37 4.10 -0.53 -1.11
C ILE A 37 4.77 -1.75 -1.70
N VAL A 38 3.94 -2.67 -2.18
CA VAL A 38 4.33 -3.83 -2.97
C VAL A 38 3.43 -3.84 -4.20
N LEU A 39 3.93 -3.34 -5.33
CA LEU A 39 3.22 -3.50 -6.60
C LEU A 39 3.50 -4.90 -7.13
N VAL A 40 2.42 -5.62 -7.45
CA VAL A 40 2.49 -6.97 -7.98
C VAL A 40 1.85 -7.05 -9.36
N ASP A 41 2.31 -8.02 -10.17
CA ASP A 41 1.68 -8.37 -11.43
C ASP A 41 0.45 -9.29 -11.23
N LYS A 42 -0.16 -9.72 -12.32
CA LYS A 42 -1.35 -10.60 -12.31
C LYS A 42 -1.12 -11.97 -11.65
N ASN A 43 0.14 -12.37 -11.51
CA ASN A 43 0.54 -13.62 -10.87
C ASN A 43 0.95 -13.41 -9.40
N GLY A 44 0.76 -12.21 -8.84
CA GLY A 44 1.20 -11.88 -7.48
C GLY A 44 2.72 -11.72 -7.33
N VAL A 45 3.46 -11.62 -8.44
CA VAL A 45 4.91 -11.41 -8.41
C VAL A 45 5.23 -9.93 -8.29
N PRO A 46 6.05 -9.49 -7.31
CA PRO A 46 6.43 -8.09 -7.18
C PRO A 46 7.14 -7.59 -8.44
N VAL A 47 6.67 -6.47 -8.98
CA VAL A 47 7.29 -5.81 -10.16
C VAL A 47 8.45 -4.89 -9.76
N HIS A 48 8.54 -4.54 -8.50
CA HIS A 48 9.58 -3.73 -7.86
C HIS A 48 9.87 -4.28 -6.46
N ARG A 49 11.06 -4.04 -5.92
CA ARG A 49 11.35 -4.34 -4.50
C ARG A 49 10.42 -3.52 -3.60
N ALA A 50 9.85 -4.18 -2.59
CA ALA A 50 8.97 -3.50 -1.64
C ALA A 50 9.64 -2.25 -1.03
N MET A 51 8.91 -1.15 -0.99
CA MET A 51 9.34 0.05 -0.27
C MET A 51 8.66 0.07 1.11
N SER A 52 9.47 0.12 2.16
CA SER A 52 8.97 0.15 3.54
C SER A 52 8.39 1.52 3.90
N TYR A 53 7.75 1.62 5.07
CA TYR A 53 7.29 2.88 5.64
C TYR A 53 8.41 3.90 5.89
N MET A 54 9.66 3.45 5.99
CA MET A 54 10.83 4.34 6.18
C MET A 54 11.40 4.89 4.87
N ASP A 55 10.98 4.38 3.71
CA ASP A 55 11.51 4.81 2.43
C ASP A 55 11.14 6.29 2.16
N GLN A 56 12.14 7.09 1.82
CA GLN A 56 12.02 8.54 1.64
C GLN A 56 12.51 9.01 0.27
N ARG A 57 12.63 8.12 -0.71
CA ARG A 57 13.14 8.48 -2.05
C ARG A 57 12.19 9.36 -2.86
N ALA A 58 10.89 9.37 -2.52
CA ALA A 58 9.82 10.03 -3.29
C ALA A 58 9.68 11.55 -3.02
N LYS A 59 10.78 12.26 -2.75
CA LYS A 59 10.77 13.70 -2.44
C LYS A 59 10.25 14.56 -3.58
N GLU A 60 10.67 14.25 -4.81
CA GLU A 60 10.26 15.00 -5.99
C GLU A 60 8.77 14.77 -6.31
N GLN A 61 8.26 13.56 -6.11
CA GLN A 61 6.85 13.22 -6.32
C GLN A 61 5.96 13.98 -5.34
N LEU A 62 6.33 13.99 -4.05
CA LEU A 62 5.66 14.81 -3.04
C LEU A 62 5.64 16.27 -3.45
N LYS A 63 6.80 16.84 -3.80
CA LYS A 63 6.91 18.24 -4.20
C LYS A 63 6.04 18.56 -5.42
N LYS A 64 6.10 17.74 -6.47
CA LYS A 64 5.26 17.89 -7.66
C LYS A 64 3.77 17.79 -7.34
N GLY A 65 3.37 16.81 -6.53
CA GLY A 65 1.97 16.56 -6.20
C GLY A 65 1.34 17.61 -5.25
N MET A 66 2.14 18.19 -4.36
CA MET A 66 1.66 19.14 -3.35
C MET A 66 1.90 20.61 -3.70
N ALA A 67 2.83 20.92 -4.62
CA ALA A 67 3.24 22.29 -4.91
C ALA A 67 2.40 22.99 -5.99
N ASN A 68 1.42 22.34 -6.60
CA ASN A 68 0.62 22.90 -7.68
C ASN A 68 -0.54 23.76 -7.14
N GLY A 69 -0.73 24.96 -7.69
CA GLY A 69 -1.86 25.84 -7.40
C GLY A 69 -1.71 26.65 -6.11
N VAL A 70 -2.84 27.09 -5.55
CA VAL A 70 -2.87 27.90 -4.31
C VAL A 70 -2.56 26.98 -3.13
N GLN A 71 -1.57 27.38 -2.32
CA GLN A 71 -1.07 26.56 -1.20
C GLN A 71 -1.43 27.17 0.15
N ILE A 72 -1.77 26.30 1.11
CA ILE A 72 -1.82 26.61 2.54
C ILE A 72 -0.91 25.61 3.26
N ALA A 73 -0.01 26.09 4.10
CA ALA A 73 0.96 25.29 4.83
C ALA A 73 1.77 24.31 3.94
N GLY A 74 2.10 24.75 2.71
CA GLY A 74 2.88 23.95 1.75
C GLY A 74 2.09 22.88 0.98
N ALA A 75 0.77 22.82 1.15
CA ALA A 75 -0.10 21.89 0.46
C ALA A 75 -1.12 22.60 -0.43
N ASN A 76 -1.37 22.07 -1.62
CA ASN A 76 -2.41 22.55 -2.52
C ASN A 76 -3.79 22.41 -1.88
N ILE A 77 -4.51 23.55 -1.75
CA ILE A 77 -5.85 23.60 -1.14
C ILE A 77 -6.83 22.65 -1.84
N ALA A 78 -6.76 22.55 -3.16
CA ALA A 78 -7.66 21.70 -3.94
C ALA A 78 -7.45 20.18 -3.66
N THR A 79 -6.31 19.81 -3.08
CA THR A 79 -6.03 18.44 -2.62
C THR A 79 -6.21 18.33 -1.09
N LEU A 80 -5.74 19.32 -0.34
CA LEU A 80 -5.79 19.38 1.12
C LEU A 80 -7.21 19.18 1.66
N ILE A 81 -8.14 20.05 1.26
CA ILE A 81 -9.52 20.04 1.81
C ILE A 81 -10.26 18.73 1.48
N PRO A 82 -10.30 18.24 0.23
CA PRO A 82 -10.92 16.95 -0.05
C PRO A 82 -10.27 15.79 0.70
N SER A 83 -8.93 15.76 0.84
CA SER A 83 -8.23 14.71 1.58
C SER A 83 -8.68 14.70 3.05
N LEU A 84 -8.68 15.83 3.73
CA LEU A 84 -9.14 15.91 5.13
C LEU A 84 -10.59 15.44 5.30
N ILE A 85 -11.48 15.81 4.38
CA ILE A 85 -12.90 15.44 4.46
C ILE A 85 -13.12 13.95 4.13
N ILE A 86 -12.43 13.42 3.11
CA ILE A 86 -12.69 12.09 2.57
C ILE A 86 -11.88 11.02 3.28
N THR A 87 -10.59 11.28 3.50
CA THR A 87 -9.65 10.28 4.04
C THR A 87 -9.23 10.55 5.49
N GLY A 88 -9.63 11.70 6.05
CA GLY A 88 -9.25 12.11 7.40
C GLY A 88 -7.79 12.55 7.56
N ALA A 89 -6.99 12.48 6.50
CA ALA A 89 -5.58 12.84 6.52
C ALA A 89 -5.11 13.32 5.14
N VAL A 90 -3.92 13.91 5.09
CA VAL A 90 -3.30 14.42 3.85
C VAL A 90 -1.99 13.70 3.62
N ALA A 91 -1.74 13.29 2.39
CA ALA A 91 -0.46 12.71 1.98
C ALA A 91 0.62 13.80 1.91
N ALA A 92 1.05 14.30 3.07
CA ALA A 92 1.99 15.42 3.20
C ALA A 92 3.41 14.98 3.56
N SER A 93 3.65 13.69 3.76
CA SER A 93 4.95 13.14 4.09
C SER A 93 5.57 12.40 2.91
N VAL A 94 6.88 12.55 2.73
CA VAL A 94 7.65 11.76 1.75
C VAL A 94 7.53 10.24 1.98
N LYS A 95 7.17 9.83 3.20
CA LYS A 95 6.98 8.44 3.58
C LYS A 95 5.61 7.87 3.17
N ASP A 96 4.67 8.74 2.77
CA ASP A 96 3.33 8.30 2.41
C ASP A 96 3.34 7.42 1.16
N PRO A 97 2.57 6.32 1.14
CA PRO A 97 2.71 5.29 0.12
C PRO A 97 2.32 5.77 -1.28
N VAL A 98 1.44 6.75 -1.40
CA VAL A 98 1.06 7.33 -2.69
C VAL A 98 2.25 7.95 -3.43
N TRP A 99 3.21 8.56 -2.71
CA TRP A 99 4.39 9.15 -3.36
C TRP A 99 5.37 8.07 -3.78
N LYS A 100 5.46 6.96 -3.08
CA LYS A 100 6.24 5.78 -3.48
C LYS A 100 5.66 5.15 -4.74
N TYR A 101 4.33 5.07 -4.84
CA TYR A 101 3.62 4.65 -6.05
C TYR A 101 4.01 5.54 -7.24
N LYS A 102 3.94 6.86 -7.06
CA LYS A 102 4.35 7.83 -8.10
C LYS A 102 5.84 7.76 -8.42
N TRP A 103 6.68 7.43 -7.43
CA TRP A 103 8.09 7.25 -7.68
C TRP A 103 8.37 6.07 -8.62
N ILE A 104 7.70 4.93 -8.40
CA ILE A 104 7.84 3.75 -9.28
C ILE A 104 7.34 4.10 -10.69
N GLU A 105 6.21 4.79 -10.82
CA GLU A 105 5.68 5.25 -12.10
C GLU A 105 6.68 6.13 -12.86
N ASP A 106 7.29 7.12 -12.19
CA ASP A 106 8.20 8.07 -12.81
C ASP A 106 9.59 7.48 -13.14
N ASN A 107 10.10 6.58 -12.27
CA ASN A 107 11.49 6.12 -12.37
C ASN A 107 11.65 4.70 -12.93
N GLU A 108 10.60 3.91 -12.89
CA GLU A 108 10.59 2.53 -13.37
C GLU A 108 9.34 2.24 -14.22
N PRO A 109 9.11 3.00 -15.31
CA PRO A 109 7.87 2.89 -16.09
C PRO A 109 7.63 1.50 -16.68
N GLU A 110 8.68 0.76 -17.04
CA GLU A 110 8.55 -0.62 -17.53
C GLU A 110 8.05 -1.57 -16.45
N ASN A 111 8.55 -1.44 -15.23
CA ASN A 111 8.07 -2.20 -14.08
C ASN A 111 6.64 -1.80 -13.73
N PHE A 112 6.37 -0.49 -13.70
CA PHE A 112 5.05 0.05 -13.41
C PHE A 112 3.98 -0.41 -14.42
N ALA A 113 4.32 -0.50 -15.70
CA ALA A 113 3.41 -0.99 -16.74
C ALA A 113 2.96 -2.45 -16.54
N ARG A 114 3.74 -3.25 -15.79
CA ARG A 114 3.38 -4.63 -15.42
C ARG A 114 2.55 -4.72 -14.14
N ALA A 115 2.41 -3.60 -13.41
CA ALA A 115 1.67 -3.60 -12.16
C ALA A 115 0.20 -3.94 -12.40
N TYR A 116 -0.32 -4.81 -11.57
CA TYR A 116 -1.73 -5.20 -11.54
C TYR A 116 -2.41 -4.73 -10.27
N LYS A 117 -1.81 -4.98 -9.10
CA LYS A 117 -2.37 -4.55 -7.81
C LYS A 117 -1.30 -3.96 -6.89
N TRP A 118 -1.74 -2.98 -6.10
CA TRP A 118 -1.00 -2.39 -5.00
C TRP A 118 -1.40 -3.06 -3.69
N LEU A 119 -0.44 -3.69 -3.04
CA LEU A 119 -0.56 -4.34 -1.75
C LEU A 119 0.39 -3.67 -0.73
N ASP A 120 0.14 -3.86 0.56
CA ASP A 120 1.12 -3.59 1.61
C ASP A 120 1.77 -4.92 2.07
N ALA A 121 2.61 -4.91 3.08
CA ALA A 121 3.41 -6.05 3.49
C ALA A 121 2.57 -7.28 3.87
N LYS A 122 1.55 -7.12 4.72
CA LYS A 122 0.69 -8.25 5.13
C LYS A 122 -0.19 -8.74 3.99
N GLU A 123 -0.71 -7.84 3.16
CA GLU A 123 -1.54 -8.19 2.02
C GLU A 123 -0.73 -8.94 0.96
N TYR A 124 0.55 -8.60 0.79
CA TYR A 124 1.42 -9.39 -0.07
C TYR A 124 1.59 -10.83 0.45
N ILE A 125 1.78 -11.00 1.76
CA ILE A 125 1.84 -12.35 2.35
C ILE A 125 0.50 -13.09 2.20
N ILE A 126 -0.63 -12.41 2.42
CA ILE A 126 -1.96 -12.99 2.21
C ILE A 126 -2.13 -13.40 0.74
N CYS A 127 -1.72 -12.55 -0.20
CA CYS A 127 -1.75 -12.85 -1.63
C CYS A 127 -0.94 -14.12 -1.95
N ARG A 128 0.27 -14.24 -1.39
CA ARG A 128 1.13 -15.44 -1.54
C ARG A 128 0.50 -16.72 -0.95
N MET A 129 -0.37 -16.60 0.02
CA MET A 129 -1.05 -17.74 0.67
C MET A 129 -2.36 -18.13 0.00
N THR A 130 -3.04 -17.19 -0.66
CA THR A 130 -4.44 -17.35 -1.07
C THR A 130 -4.71 -17.03 -2.54
N ASP A 131 -3.73 -16.50 -3.26
CA ASP A 131 -3.84 -15.97 -4.63
C ASP A 131 -4.91 -14.86 -4.77
N LYS A 132 -5.26 -14.19 -3.64
CA LYS A 132 -6.23 -13.10 -3.63
C LYS A 132 -5.54 -11.74 -3.43
N PHE A 133 -5.98 -10.76 -4.22
CA PHE A 133 -5.49 -9.38 -4.18
C PHE A 133 -6.41 -8.50 -3.33
N ILE A 134 -6.43 -8.76 -2.04
CA ILE A 134 -7.30 -8.07 -1.07
C ILE A 134 -6.49 -7.11 -0.21
N MET A 135 -7.15 -6.09 0.32
CA MET A 135 -6.55 -5.19 1.31
C MET A 135 -7.52 -4.98 2.48
N THR A 136 -7.00 -5.11 3.68
CA THR A 136 -7.78 -4.84 4.89
C THR A 136 -8.03 -3.34 5.05
N ARG A 137 -9.13 -2.96 5.72
CA ARG A 137 -9.51 -1.54 5.85
C ARG A 137 -8.48 -0.68 6.57
N ASP A 138 -7.74 -1.24 7.52
CA ASP A 138 -6.67 -0.55 8.23
C ASP A 138 -5.49 -0.24 7.29
N SER A 139 -5.08 -1.18 6.45
CA SER A 139 -4.05 -0.93 5.42
C SER A 139 -4.56 0.03 4.34
N ALA A 140 -5.80 -0.13 3.90
CA ALA A 140 -6.42 0.78 2.94
C ALA A 140 -6.47 2.22 3.47
N PHE A 141 -6.85 2.42 4.74
CA PHE A 141 -6.80 3.72 5.40
C PHE A 141 -5.39 4.33 5.38
N ALA A 142 -4.37 3.51 5.67
CA ALA A 142 -2.98 3.96 5.70
C ALA A 142 -2.43 4.40 4.32
N THR A 143 -3.13 4.09 3.22
CA THR A 143 -2.76 4.57 1.87
C THR A 143 -3.08 6.05 1.65
N LEU A 144 -3.95 6.64 2.47
CA LEU A 144 -4.47 8.02 2.39
C LEU A 144 -5.31 8.30 1.13
N ILE A 145 -5.85 7.26 0.50
CA ILE A 145 -6.75 7.35 -0.66
C ILE A 145 -8.08 6.62 -0.44
N TYR A 146 -8.31 6.11 0.78
CA TYR A 146 -9.53 5.39 1.16
C TYR A 146 -10.57 6.32 1.78
N ASP A 147 -11.83 6.24 1.35
CA ASP A 147 -12.94 7.06 1.83
C ASP A 147 -13.47 6.50 3.16
N ILE A 148 -13.19 7.20 4.26
CA ILE A 148 -13.58 6.80 5.61
C ILE A 148 -14.92 7.37 6.07
N ARG A 149 -15.58 8.17 5.23
CA ARG A 149 -16.85 8.80 5.61
C ARG A 149 -17.91 7.75 5.91
N LYS A 150 -18.82 8.09 6.83
CA LYS A 150 -19.91 7.20 7.23
C LYS A 150 -20.68 6.67 6.01
N GLY A 151 -20.80 5.35 5.91
CA GLY A 151 -21.51 4.68 4.83
C GLY A 151 -20.75 4.55 3.51
N LYS A 152 -19.48 4.97 3.45
CA LYS A 152 -18.61 4.79 2.28
C LYS A 152 -17.73 3.55 2.45
N GLY A 153 -16.56 3.65 2.99
CA GLY A 153 -15.66 2.50 3.19
C GLY A 153 -15.22 1.87 1.87
N CYS A 154 -14.73 2.71 0.94
CA CYS A 154 -14.28 2.30 -0.40
C CYS A 154 -13.11 3.16 -0.86
N TRP A 155 -12.46 2.78 -1.95
CA TRP A 155 -11.46 3.61 -2.59
C TRP A 155 -12.07 4.91 -3.10
N SER A 156 -11.41 6.05 -2.86
CA SER A 156 -11.89 7.36 -3.29
C SER A 156 -11.41 7.71 -4.69
N GLU A 157 -12.26 7.56 -5.69
CA GLU A 157 -11.95 8.00 -7.07
C GLU A 157 -11.50 9.46 -7.12
N THR A 158 -12.12 10.32 -6.31
CA THR A 158 -11.77 11.75 -6.23
C THR A 158 -10.32 11.96 -5.79
N ILE A 159 -9.88 11.26 -4.74
CA ILE A 159 -8.52 11.39 -4.23
C ILE A 159 -7.53 10.69 -5.16
N CYS A 160 -7.88 9.50 -5.67
CA CYS A 160 -7.05 8.81 -6.66
C CYS A 160 -6.78 9.70 -7.88
N LYS A 161 -7.82 10.33 -8.44
CA LYS A 161 -7.66 11.27 -9.57
C LYS A 161 -6.76 12.46 -9.22
N LYS A 162 -6.92 13.04 -8.03
CA LYS A 162 -6.11 14.20 -7.59
C LYS A 162 -4.63 13.86 -7.39
N LEU A 163 -4.35 12.66 -6.90
CA LEU A 163 -3.00 12.18 -6.62
C LEU A 163 -2.38 11.37 -7.79
N GLY A 164 -3.13 11.17 -8.88
CA GLY A 164 -2.68 10.43 -10.06
C GLY A 164 -2.51 8.94 -9.79
N VAL A 165 -3.38 8.34 -8.97
CA VAL A 165 -3.38 6.90 -8.70
C VAL A 165 -4.38 6.20 -9.63
N ASN A 166 -3.92 5.17 -10.34
CA ASN A 166 -4.77 4.33 -11.17
C ASN A 166 -5.64 3.42 -10.27
N THR A 167 -6.95 3.62 -10.31
CA THR A 167 -7.89 2.83 -9.49
C THR A 167 -7.90 1.34 -9.82
N ALA A 168 -7.53 0.95 -11.04
CA ALA A 168 -7.40 -0.46 -11.42
C ALA A 168 -6.28 -1.19 -10.66
N HIS A 169 -5.29 -0.45 -10.14
CA HIS A 169 -4.21 -1.01 -9.32
C HIS A 169 -4.60 -1.21 -7.85
N LEU A 170 -5.76 -0.73 -7.42
CA LEU A 170 -6.18 -0.90 -6.03
C LEU A 170 -6.69 -2.32 -5.78
N ALA A 171 -6.36 -2.86 -4.61
CA ALA A 171 -6.81 -4.17 -4.18
C ALA A 171 -8.34 -4.18 -3.92
N ASP A 172 -8.91 -5.37 -3.89
CA ASP A 172 -10.34 -5.60 -3.63
C ASP A 172 -10.67 -5.41 -2.13
#